data_438034a6c7730279aa2af16148b1681c
#
_entry.id   438034a6c7730279aa2af16148b1681c
#
_cell.length_a   1.000
_cell.length_b   1.000
_cell.length_c   1.000
_cell.angle_alpha   90.00
_cell.angle_beta   90.00
_cell.angle_gamma   90.00
#
_symmetry.space_group_name_H-M   'P 1'
#
loop_
_entity.id
_entity.type
_entity.pdbx_description
1 polymer ?
#
loop_
_entity_poly.entity_id
_entity_poly.type
_entity_poly.pdbx_seq_one_letter_code
_entity_poly.pdbx_strand_id
1 'polypeptide(L)'
;VNARATAFAFAFLAIVLTLVQDVLPARDWYHGWQYTAIMGIAIVVMVAHAWRAWHGKDGARGRRIALALTGAIAVAVAGLLSGLIGPDTVTVLGTPGTVTPVADLGAAAFFAPADPQTIPRGDATIVLRRRGAGPVEVGPHPVPIGLSVAFTESRPAAYVVVRNDRGERLTITQPNNPSFLSPVILFRQTQLIHDRAFPLDTFAVPAAQRVVRILYFTAADLATFRHDADAPAPTEPGAILSASDDAGAQRGITMAASGREAAIGGLHVTVTLGTYPVLQVASAPQPFVALGGLLLFVLAGAWALVPEKRSQPDVSSPSYSQS
;
A
#
# COMPACT_ATOMS: atom_id res chain seq x y z
N VAL A 1 26.42 35.86 3.69
CA VAL A 1 25.86 34.63 3.10
C VAL A 1 25.09 35.00 1.84
N ASN A 2 25.39 34.38 0.71
CA ASN A 2 24.72 34.68 -0.55
C ASN A 2 23.26 34.14 -0.49
N ALA A 3 22.28 35.03 -0.42
CA ALA A 3 20.87 34.69 -0.27
C ALA A 3 20.34 33.66 -1.31
N ARG A 4 20.94 33.69 -2.51
CA ARG A 4 20.62 32.71 -3.56
C ARG A 4 21.15 31.31 -3.22
N ALA A 5 22.38 31.23 -2.72
CA ALA A 5 22.96 29.95 -2.30
C ALA A 5 22.15 29.31 -1.16
N THR A 6 21.66 30.13 -0.24
CA THR A 6 20.77 29.65 0.86
C THR A 6 19.48 29.06 0.32
N ALA A 7 18.79 29.73 -0.64
CA ALA A 7 17.56 29.22 -1.21
C ALA A 7 17.76 27.89 -1.96
N PHE A 8 18.84 27.75 -2.71
CA PHE A 8 19.18 26.49 -3.40
C PHE A 8 19.58 25.38 -2.42
N ALA A 9 20.23 25.71 -1.30
CA ALA A 9 20.54 24.73 -0.25
C ALA A 9 19.25 24.18 0.39
N PHE A 10 18.26 25.02 0.67
CA PHE A 10 16.95 24.58 1.16
C PHE A 10 16.18 23.78 0.09
N ALA A 11 16.27 24.20 -1.18
CA ALA A 11 15.66 23.44 -2.28
C ALA A 11 16.25 22.03 -2.39
N PHE A 12 17.58 21.91 -2.36
CA PHE A 12 18.26 20.63 -2.39
C PHE A 12 17.91 19.76 -1.18
N LEU A 13 17.94 20.34 0.02
CA LEU A 13 17.56 19.63 1.24
C LEU A 13 16.13 19.08 1.16
N ALA A 14 15.17 19.91 0.73
CA ALA A 14 13.77 19.50 0.61
C ALA A 14 13.59 18.38 -0.42
N ILE A 15 14.27 18.47 -1.57
CA ILE A 15 14.23 17.42 -2.61
C ILE A 15 14.81 16.12 -2.07
N VAL A 16 15.99 16.16 -1.42
CA VAL A 16 16.62 14.97 -0.85
C VAL A 16 15.72 14.34 0.22
N LEU A 17 15.17 15.13 1.13
CA LEU A 17 14.27 14.61 2.17
C LEU A 17 13.02 13.96 1.58
N THR A 18 12.43 14.54 0.51
CA THR A 18 11.28 13.96 -0.16
C THR A 18 11.63 12.65 -0.89
N LEU A 19 12.77 12.58 -1.58
CA LEU A 19 13.19 11.37 -2.29
C LEU A 19 13.60 10.24 -1.35
N VAL A 20 14.17 10.57 -0.20
CA VAL A 20 14.62 9.61 0.82
C VAL A 20 13.46 9.09 1.66
N GLN A 21 12.35 9.80 1.73
CA GLN A 21 11.13 9.43 2.45
C GLN A 21 10.62 8.03 2.07
N ASP A 22 10.70 7.67 0.78
CA ASP A 22 10.21 6.39 0.28
C ASP A 22 11.23 5.23 0.45
N VAL A 23 12.50 5.57 0.73
CA VAL A 23 13.61 4.60 0.78
C VAL A 23 13.95 4.17 2.21
N LEU A 24 13.80 5.07 3.19
CA LEU A 24 14.16 4.77 4.57
C LEU A 24 12.99 4.18 5.37
N PRO A 25 13.24 3.13 6.18
CA PRO A 25 12.20 2.48 6.98
C PRO A 25 11.68 3.33 8.16
N ALA A 26 12.27 4.50 8.44
CA ALA A 26 11.90 5.40 9.54
C ALA A 26 10.62 6.20 9.24
N ARG A 27 9.51 5.51 8.94
CA ARG A 27 8.22 6.15 8.61
C ARG A 27 7.74 7.13 9.67
N ASP A 28 7.94 6.82 10.95
CA ASP A 28 7.46 7.66 12.06
C ASP A 28 8.07 9.05 12.07
N TRP A 29 9.32 9.21 11.61
CA TRP A 29 9.95 10.53 11.54
C TRP A 29 9.29 11.46 10.52
N TYR A 30 8.85 10.93 9.36
CA TYR A 30 8.19 11.71 8.29
C TYR A 30 6.77 12.14 8.66
N HIS A 31 6.15 11.49 9.63
CA HIS A 31 4.87 11.89 10.22
C HIS A 31 5.07 12.79 11.45
N GLY A 32 6.31 13.02 11.87
CA GLY A 32 6.64 13.83 13.04
C GLY A 32 6.57 15.33 12.77
N TRP A 33 6.35 16.10 13.85
CA TRP A 33 6.30 17.57 13.79
C TRP A 33 7.65 18.18 13.33
N GLN A 34 8.79 17.52 13.60
CA GLN A 34 10.11 17.96 13.19
C GLN A 34 10.26 18.02 11.66
N TYR A 35 9.84 16.95 10.98
CA TYR A 35 9.81 16.89 9.52
C TYR A 35 8.92 17.98 8.94
N THR A 36 7.70 18.11 9.46
CA THR A 36 6.74 19.14 9.06
C THR A 36 7.29 20.55 9.21
N ALA A 37 7.95 20.82 10.35
CA ALA A 37 8.56 22.13 10.61
C ALA A 37 9.71 22.43 9.63
N ILE A 38 10.62 21.48 9.39
CA ILE A 38 11.75 21.64 8.47
C ILE A 38 11.23 21.91 7.04
N MET A 39 10.30 21.11 6.56
CA MET A 39 9.72 21.27 5.22
C MET A 39 8.93 22.58 5.11
N GLY A 40 8.17 22.96 6.13
CA GLY A 40 7.43 24.22 6.17
C GLY A 40 8.38 25.44 6.09
N ILE A 41 9.46 25.46 6.87
CA ILE A 41 10.49 26.50 6.81
C ILE A 41 11.13 26.55 5.42
N ALA A 42 11.51 25.40 4.86
CA ALA A 42 12.11 25.33 3.53
C ALA A 42 11.17 25.91 2.45
N ILE A 43 9.87 25.58 2.49
CA ILE A 43 8.86 26.11 1.57
C ILE A 43 8.77 27.63 1.70
N VAL A 44 8.65 28.17 2.92
CA VAL A 44 8.54 29.63 3.15
C VAL A 44 9.77 30.36 2.63
N VAL A 45 10.97 29.84 2.90
CA VAL A 45 12.23 30.43 2.40
C VAL A 45 12.28 30.42 0.87
N MET A 46 11.93 29.28 0.24
CA MET A 46 11.91 29.16 -1.22
C MET A 46 10.89 30.08 -1.86
N VAL A 47 9.68 30.18 -1.30
CA VAL A 47 8.61 31.09 -1.80
C VAL A 47 9.09 32.55 -1.74
N ALA A 48 9.66 32.98 -0.61
CA ALA A 48 10.16 34.35 -0.46
C ALA A 48 11.27 34.69 -1.49
N HIS A 49 12.16 33.71 -1.79
CA HIS A 49 13.23 33.90 -2.76
C HIS A 49 12.71 33.83 -4.21
N ALA A 50 11.77 32.95 -4.53
CA ALA A 50 11.13 32.86 -5.83
C ALA A 50 10.38 34.18 -6.15
N TRP A 51 9.65 34.71 -5.18
CA TRP A 51 8.96 36.00 -5.31
C TRP A 51 9.95 37.14 -5.59
N ARG A 52 11.05 37.24 -4.81
CA ARG A 52 12.07 38.28 -5.02
C ARG A 52 12.77 38.12 -6.36
N ALA A 53 13.05 36.89 -6.79
CA ALA A 53 13.67 36.62 -8.08
C ALA A 53 12.76 36.97 -9.25
N TRP A 54 11.46 36.73 -9.12
CA TRP A 54 10.46 37.05 -10.15
C TRP A 54 10.28 38.56 -10.37
N HIS A 55 10.21 39.35 -9.25
CA HIS A 55 9.97 40.79 -9.29
C HIS A 55 11.26 41.61 -9.22
N GLY A 56 12.41 40.96 -9.10
CA GLY A 56 13.72 41.61 -9.00
C GLY A 56 14.21 42.18 -10.31
N LYS A 57 15.31 42.95 -10.23
CA LYS A 57 15.95 43.63 -11.38
C LYS A 57 16.71 42.67 -12.32
N ASP A 58 16.81 41.38 -11.99
CA ASP A 58 17.59 40.39 -12.74
C ASP A 58 16.89 39.92 -14.05
N GLY A 59 15.77 40.47 -14.42
CA GLY A 59 15.09 40.22 -15.69
C GLY A 59 14.79 38.75 -15.99
N ALA A 60 15.21 38.27 -17.16
CA ALA A 60 14.97 36.90 -17.60
C ALA A 60 15.66 35.86 -16.70
N ARG A 61 16.86 36.14 -16.20
CA ARG A 61 17.59 35.25 -15.29
C ARG A 61 16.85 35.09 -13.94
N GLY A 62 16.29 36.17 -13.41
CA GLY A 62 15.48 36.12 -12.18
C GLY A 62 14.26 35.22 -12.36
N ARG A 63 13.54 35.32 -13.49
CA ARG A 63 12.39 34.46 -13.81
C ARG A 63 12.77 32.98 -13.91
N ARG A 64 13.90 32.65 -14.51
CA ARG A 64 14.42 31.26 -14.60
C ARG A 64 14.71 30.67 -13.21
N ILE A 65 15.35 31.47 -12.33
CA ILE A 65 15.60 31.09 -10.93
C ILE A 65 14.27 30.88 -10.19
N ALA A 66 13.31 31.77 -10.36
CA ALA A 66 12.00 31.65 -9.74
C ALA A 66 11.26 30.36 -10.19
N LEU A 67 11.32 30.03 -11.49
CA LEU A 67 10.77 28.77 -12.01
C LEU A 67 11.45 27.54 -11.41
N ALA A 68 12.77 27.54 -11.27
CA ALA A 68 13.48 26.45 -10.62
C ALA A 68 13.03 26.29 -9.15
N LEU A 69 12.95 27.37 -8.39
CA LEU A 69 12.47 27.33 -7.01
C LEU A 69 11.00 26.88 -6.92
N THR A 70 10.15 27.25 -7.88
CA THR A 70 8.77 26.76 -7.95
C THR A 70 8.73 25.24 -8.12
N GLY A 71 9.62 24.66 -8.94
CA GLY A 71 9.76 23.22 -9.06
C GLY A 71 10.15 22.56 -7.71
N ALA A 72 11.14 23.13 -7.02
CA ALA A 72 11.53 22.62 -5.69
C ALA A 72 10.42 22.76 -4.63
N ILE A 73 9.64 23.85 -4.68
CA ILE A 73 8.47 24.03 -3.81
C ILE A 73 7.43 22.95 -4.09
N ALA A 74 7.17 22.61 -5.35
CA ALA A 74 6.23 21.55 -5.70
C ALA A 74 6.67 20.19 -5.14
N VAL A 75 7.97 19.86 -5.21
CA VAL A 75 8.54 18.66 -4.58
C VAL A 75 8.36 18.67 -3.07
N ALA A 76 8.70 19.80 -2.42
CA ALA A 76 8.59 19.95 -0.97
C ALA A 76 7.14 19.83 -0.48
N VAL A 77 6.18 20.43 -1.20
CA VAL A 77 4.75 20.35 -0.89
C VAL A 77 4.25 18.90 -1.08
N ALA A 78 4.67 18.23 -2.15
CA ALA A 78 4.32 16.83 -2.38
C ALA A 78 4.82 15.93 -1.24
N GLY A 79 6.10 16.11 -0.82
CA GLY A 79 6.68 15.39 0.31
C GLY A 79 5.97 15.68 1.63
N LEU A 80 5.65 16.94 1.90
CA LEU A 80 4.92 17.35 3.09
C LEU A 80 3.51 16.73 3.13
N LEU A 81 2.78 16.76 2.02
CA LEU A 81 1.43 16.17 1.92
C LEU A 81 1.49 14.66 2.08
N SER A 82 2.48 13.97 1.50
CA SER A 82 2.69 12.54 1.71
C SER A 82 2.95 12.20 3.19
N GLY A 83 3.70 13.06 3.90
CA GLY A 83 3.97 12.88 5.32
C GLY A 83 2.76 13.15 6.22
N LEU A 84 1.94 14.17 5.91
CA LEU A 84 0.82 14.61 6.75
C LEU A 84 -0.46 13.78 6.52
N ILE A 85 -0.77 13.48 5.27
CA ILE A 85 -2.06 12.89 4.89
C ILE A 85 -1.91 11.39 4.66
N GLY A 86 -0.73 10.98 4.21
CA GLY A 86 -0.50 9.62 3.72
C GLY A 86 -1.30 9.34 2.41
N PRO A 87 -1.10 8.20 1.78
CA PRO A 87 -1.96 7.77 0.69
C PRO A 87 -3.27 7.25 1.26
N ASP A 88 -4.40 7.71 0.71
CA ASP A 88 -5.68 7.04 0.92
C ASP A 88 -5.60 5.63 0.33
N THR A 89 -5.54 4.64 1.22
CA THR A 89 -5.41 3.24 0.81
C THR A 89 -6.74 2.52 0.98
N VAL A 90 -7.28 2.05 -0.12
CA VAL A 90 -8.48 1.23 -0.14
C VAL A 90 -8.08 -0.23 -0.29
N THR A 91 -8.55 -1.06 0.64
CA THR A 91 -8.37 -2.52 0.57
C THR A 91 -9.52 -3.14 -0.20
N VAL A 92 -9.22 -3.81 -1.30
CA VAL A 92 -10.19 -4.55 -2.10
C VAL A 92 -10.03 -6.04 -1.81
N LEU A 93 -11.06 -6.61 -1.21
CA LEU A 93 -11.17 -8.04 -0.96
C LEU A 93 -11.94 -8.68 -2.10
N GLY A 94 -11.33 -9.62 -2.79
CA GLY A 94 -11.97 -10.39 -3.84
C GLY A 94 -12.10 -11.87 -3.48
N THR A 95 -13.14 -12.51 -3.98
CA THR A 95 -13.28 -13.95 -3.86
C THR A 95 -12.34 -14.65 -4.85
N PRO A 96 -11.52 -15.63 -4.43
CA PRO A 96 -10.66 -16.40 -5.33
C PRO A 96 -11.44 -16.97 -6.51
N GLY A 97 -10.90 -16.86 -7.71
CA GLY A 97 -11.50 -17.28 -8.96
C GLY A 97 -12.53 -16.31 -9.54
N THR A 98 -12.71 -15.12 -8.97
CA THR A 98 -13.72 -14.15 -9.43
C THR A 98 -13.11 -12.83 -9.88
N VAL A 99 -13.94 -12.03 -10.58
CA VAL A 99 -13.62 -10.67 -10.99
C VAL A 99 -14.38 -9.70 -10.09
N THR A 100 -13.63 -8.80 -9.45
CA THR A 100 -14.20 -7.76 -8.58
C THR A 100 -13.98 -6.39 -9.22
N PRO A 101 -15.01 -5.55 -9.37
CA PRO A 101 -14.84 -4.19 -9.87
C PRO A 101 -14.07 -3.34 -8.84
N VAL A 102 -13.11 -2.53 -9.35
CA VAL A 102 -12.33 -1.56 -8.57
C VAL A 102 -12.69 -0.18 -9.11
N ALA A 103 -13.73 0.42 -8.52
CA ALA A 103 -14.33 1.66 -9.01
C ALA A 103 -13.31 2.81 -9.07
N ASP A 104 -12.49 2.96 -8.04
CA ASP A 104 -11.48 4.03 -7.91
C ASP A 104 -10.42 4.00 -9.01
N LEU A 105 -10.20 2.85 -9.63
CA LEU A 105 -9.26 2.70 -10.75
C LEU A 105 -9.97 2.67 -12.12
N GLY A 106 -11.29 2.62 -12.17
CA GLY A 106 -12.03 2.30 -13.39
C GLY A 106 -11.57 0.96 -14.01
N ALA A 107 -11.26 -0.01 -13.16
CA ALA A 107 -10.67 -1.30 -13.51
C ALA A 107 -11.47 -2.45 -12.92
N ALA A 108 -11.15 -3.66 -13.35
CA ALA A 108 -11.61 -4.90 -12.73
C ALA A 108 -10.39 -5.72 -12.28
N ALA A 109 -10.44 -6.26 -11.08
CA ALA A 109 -9.42 -7.13 -10.50
C ALA A 109 -9.87 -8.59 -10.61
N PHE A 110 -9.09 -9.41 -11.28
CA PHE A 110 -9.25 -10.88 -11.25
C PHE A 110 -8.37 -11.44 -10.13
N PHE A 111 -9.00 -12.09 -9.19
CA PHE A 111 -8.35 -12.79 -8.09
C PHE A 111 -8.14 -14.25 -8.51
N ALA A 112 -6.88 -14.68 -8.61
CA ALA A 112 -6.58 -16.04 -9.05
C ALA A 112 -7.26 -17.10 -8.17
N PRO A 113 -7.67 -18.25 -8.76
CA PRO A 113 -8.18 -19.36 -7.97
C PRO A 113 -7.17 -19.78 -6.90
N ALA A 114 -7.66 -20.24 -5.77
CA ALA A 114 -6.83 -20.78 -4.71
C ALA A 114 -7.23 -22.23 -4.42
N ASP A 115 -6.24 -23.03 -4.09
CA ASP A 115 -6.37 -24.44 -3.73
C ASP A 115 -5.50 -24.78 -2.50
N PRO A 116 -5.55 -26.03 -1.99
CA PRO A 116 -4.71 -26.42 -0.85
C PRO A 116 -3.21 -26.34 -1.07
N GLN A 117 -2.72 -26.15 -2.30
CA GLN A 117 -1.31 -26.02 -2.60
C GLN A 117 -0.86 -24.55 -2.70
N THR A 118 -1.73 -23.67 -3.24
CA THR A 118 -1.44 -22.24 -3.41
C THR A 118 -1.53 -21.47 -2.09
N ILE A 119 -2.46 -21.80 -1.21
CA ILE A 119 -2.64 -21.11 0.07
C ILE A 119 -1.40 -21.17 0.96
N PRO A 120 -0.75 -22.32 1.20
CA PRO A 120 0.46 -22.37 2.00
C PRO A 120 1.65 -21.65 1.39
N ARG A 121 1.71 -21.55 0.04
CA ARG A 121 2.79 -20.86 -0.68
C ARG A 121 2.58 -19.36 -0.71
N GLY A 122 1.32 -18.91 -0.65
CA GLY A 122 0.98 -17.50 -0.79
C GLY A 122 1.29 -16.93 -2.18
N ASP A 123 1.31 -17.79 -3.22
CA ASP A 123 1.72 -17.44 -4.59
C ASP A 123 0.53 -17.12 -5.51
N ALA A 124 -0.67 -16.97 -4.97
CA ALA A 124 -1.82 -16.51 -5.74
C ALA A 124 -1.58 -15.07 -6.26
N THR A 125 -2.03 -14.82 -7.49
CA THR A 125 -1.83 -13.53 -8.15
C THR A 125 -3.13 -12.75 -8.31
N ILE A 126 -3.02 -11.42 -8.45
CA ILE A 126 -4.13 -10.53 -8.80
C ILE A 126 -3.79 -9.86 -10.13
N VAL A 127 -4.71 -9.93 -11.08
CA VAL A 127 -4.56 -9.29 -12.38
C VAL A 127 -5.57 -8.16 -12.52
N LEU A 128 -5.08 -6.94 -12.70
CA LEU A 128 -5.90 -5.77 -12.99
C LEU A 128 -6.10 -5.62 -14.49
N ARG A 129 -7.35 -5.40 -14.90
CA ARG A 129 -7.71 -5.09 -16.28
C ARG A 129 -8.47 -3.77 -16.34
N ARG A 130 -7.87 -2.79 -16.99
CA ARG A 130 -8.47 -1.48 -17.25
C ARG A 130 -9.04 -1.42 -18.66
N ARG A 131 -10.11 -0.66 -18.87
CA ARG A 131 -10.67 -0.44 -20.21
C ARG A 131 -9.65 0.24 -21.11
N GLY A 132 -9.37 -0.38 -22.26
CA GLY A 132 -8.41 0.17 -23.26
C GLY A 132 -6.92 -0.04 -22.92
N ALA A 133 -6.59 -0.78 -21.85
CA ALA A 133 -5.22 -1.15 -21.50
C ALA A 133 -5.07 -2.67 -21.39
N GLY A 134 -3.84 -3.16 -21.53
CA GLY A 134 -3.53 -4.57 -21.29
C GLY A 134 -3.71 -4.97 -19.82
N PRO A 135 -3.80 -6.28 -19.55
CA PRO A 135 -3.82 -6.79 -18.17
C PRO A 135 -2.47 -6.49 -17.50
N VAL A 136 -2.53 -6.13 -16.22
CA VAL A 136 -1.36 -5.85 -15.37
C VAL A 136 -1.41 -6.78 -14.18
N GLU A 137 -0.39 -7.58 -14.00
CA GLU A 137 -0.21 -8.40 -12.79
C GLU A 137 0.28 -7.50 -11.65
N VAL A 138 -0.39 -7.62 -10.50
CA VAL A 138 -0.09 -6.84 -9.30
C VAL A 138 0.55 -7.75 -8.27
N GLY A 139 1.76 -7.41 -7.88
CA GLY A 139 2.53 -8.08 -6.84
C GLY A 139 2.68 -7.20 -5.59
N PRO A 140 3.59 -7.58 -4.67
CA PRO A 140 3.87 -6.81 -3.46
C PRO A 140 4.53 -5.46 -3.74
N HIS A 141 5.12 -5.28 -4.93
CA HIS A 141 5.70 -4.01 -5.34
C HIS A 141 4.63 -3.10 -5.96
N PRO A 142 4.61 -1.81 -5.59
CA PRO A 142 3.64 -0.86 -6.13
C PRO A 142 3.77 -0.72 -7.66
N VAL A 143 2.63 -0.87 -8.35
CA VAL A 143 2.52 -0.70 -9.79
C VAL A 143 1.68 0.55 -10.07
N PRO A 144 2.16 1.54 -10.85
CA PRO A 144 1.41 2.75 -11.16
C PRO A 144 0.24 2.43 -12.10
N ILE A 145 -0.96 2.89 -11.73
CA ILE A 145 -2.19 2.75 -12.49
C ILE A 145 -2.89 4.11 -12.58
N GLY A 146 -2.55 4.89 -13.60
CA GLY A 146 -2.99 6.28 -13.70
C GLY A 146 -2.36 7.15 -12.63
N LEU A 147 -3.16 7.83 -11.80
CA LEU A 147 -2.72 8.63 -10.65
C LEU A 147 -2.73 7.85 -9.32
N SER A 148 -2.95 6.55 -9.38
CA SER A 148 -2.96 5.66 -8.23
C SER A 148 -1.85 4.62 -8.36
N VAL A 149 -1.53 3.97 -7.27
CA VAL A 149 -0.66 2.80 -7.24
C VAL A 149 -1.43 1.61 -6.68
N ALA A 150 -1.19 0.44 -7.26
CA ALA A 150 -1.77 -0.81 -6.80
C ALA A 150 -0.65 -1.76 -6.37
N PHE A 151 -0.85 -2.46 -5.26
CA PHE A 151 0.05 -3.49 -4.77
C PHE A 151 -0.73 -4.55 -3.99
N THR A 152 -0.13 -5.69 -3.76
CA THR A 152 -0.75 -6.75 -2.95
C THR A 152 -0.15 -6.80 -1.55
N GLU A 153 -1.01 -7.05 -0.58
CA GLU A 153 -0.63 -7.40 0.78
C GLU A 153 -1.06 -8.84 1.03
N SER A 154 -0.15 -9.69 1.53
CA SER A 154 -0.51 -11.05 1.92
C SER A 154 -1.22 -11.03 3.27
N ARG A 155 -2.44 -11.57 3.32
CA ARG A 155 -3.19 -11.72 4.56
C ARG A 155 -3.41 -13.19 4.89
N PRO A 156 -3.53 -13.52 6.18
CA PRO A 156 -3.87 -14.87 6.61
C PRO A 156 -5.14 -15.37 5.91
N ALA A 157 -5.08 -16.61 5.43
CA ALA A 157 -6.17 -17.26 4.74
C ALA A 157 -6.18 -18.77 5.05
N ALA A 158 -7.35 -19.39 4.87
CA ALA A 158 -7.51 -20.82 5.02
C ALA A 158 -8.29 -21.39 3.83
N TYR A 159 -7.84 -22.51 3.28
CA TYR A 159 -8.64 -23.34 2.41
C TYR A 159 -9.34 -24.41 3.26
N VAL A 160 -10.67 -24.44 3.23
CA VAL A 160 -11.48 -25.27 4.12
C VAL A 160 -12.24 -26.30 3.31
N VAL A 161 -12.11 -27.56 3.70
CA VAL A 161 -12.93 -28.67 3.17
C VAL A 161 -13.71 -29.26 4.34
N VAL A 162 -15.03 -29.28 4.22
CA VAL A 162 -15.92 -29.88 5.23
C VAL A 162 -16.59 -31.10 4.64
N ARG A 163 -16.62 -32.17 5.40
CA ARG A 163 -17.32 -33.42 5.07
C ARG A 163 -18.25 -33.84 6.18
N ASN A 164 -19.28 -34.55 5.86
CA ASN A 164 -20.14 -35.23 6.82
C ASN A 164 -19.56 -36.62 7.19
N ASP A 165 -20.19 -37.34 8.12
CA ASP A 165 -19.78 -38.68 8.53
C ASP A 165 -19.86 -39.74 7.42
N ARG A 166 -20.50 -39.40 6.29
CA ARG A 166 -20.56 -40.26 5.06
C ARG A 166 -19.41 -39.94 4.10
N GLY A 167 -18.55 -38.96 4.43
CA GLY A 167 -17.47 -38.50 3.56
C GLY A 167 -17.90 -37.53 2.44
N GLU A 168 -19.18 -37.14 2.37
CA GLU A 168 -19.68 -36.21 1.38
C GLU A 168 -19.20 -34.79 1.66
N ARG A 169 -18.68 -34.10 0.66
CA ARG A 169 -18.23 -32.71 0.79
C ARG A 169 -19.44 -31.78 0.92
N LEU A 170 -19.40 -30.95 1.95
CA LEU A 170 -20.41 -29.93 2.21
C LEU A 170 -19.94 -28.55 1.75
N THR A 171 -20.89 -27.74 1.30
CA THR A 171 -20.66 -26.35 0.92
C THR A 171 -20.55 -25.49 2.18
N ILE A 172 -19.61 -24.56 2.18
CA ILE A 172 -19.47 -23.56 3.21
C ILE A 172 -19.86 -22.18 2.69
N THR A 173 -20.39 -21.35 3.57
CA THR A 173 -20.81 -19.98 3.27
C THR A 173 -20.32 -19.04 4.37
N GLN A 174 -20.29 -17.73 4.10
CA GLN A 174 -20.14 -16.76 5.18
C GLN A 174 -21.50 -16.53 5.87
N PRO A 175 -21.56 -16.49 7.20
CA PRO A 175 -22.84 -16.35 7.92
C PRO A 175 -23.65 -15.13 7.51
N ASN A 176 -22.98 -14.01 7.23
CA ASN A 176 -23.59 -12.75 6.80
C ASN A 176 -23.67 -12.56 5.29
N ASN A 177 -23.24 -13.55 4.50
CA ASN A 177 -23.29 -13.54 3.05
C ASN A 177 -23.56 -14.94 2.50
N PRO A 178 -24.82 -15.40 2.51
CA PRO A 178 -25.18 -16.75 2.07
C PRO A 178 -24.86 -17.04 0.60
N SER A 179 -24.74 -16.00 -0.24
CA SER A 179 -24.33 -16.13 -1.65
C SER A 179 -22.83 -16.32 -1.83
N PHE A 180 -22.04 -16.12 -0.79
CA PHE A 180 -20.61 -16.35 -0.84
C PHE A 180 -20.31 -17.84 -0.71
N LEU A 181 -20.04 -18.48 -1.84
CA LEU A 181 -19.69 -19.90 -1.92
C LEU A 181 -18.20 -20.01 -2.28
N SER A 182 -17.35 -20.07 -1.29
CA SER A 182 -15.92 -20.25 -1.52
C SER A 182 -15.31 -21.14 -0.45
N PRO A 183 -14.45 -22.08 -0.82
CA PRO A 183 -13.67 -22.85 0.15
C PRO A 183 -12.57 -22.03 0.84
N VAL A 184 -12.34 -20.80 0.40
CA VAL A 184 -11.30 -19.92 0.95
C VAL A 184 -11.91 -18.94 1.92
N ILE A 185 -11.41 -18.97 3.16
CA ILE A 185 -11.73 -18.03 4.22
C ILE A 185 -10.59 -17.01 4.31
N LEU A 186 -10.91 -15.75 4.11
CA LEU A 186 -10.00 -14.63 4.36
C LEU A 186 -10.28 -14.09 5.76
N PHE A 187 -9.31 -14.16 6.65
CA PHE A 187 -9.48 -13.72 8.03
C PHE A 187 -9.66 -12.19 8.09
N ARG A 188 -10.87 -11.74 8.47
CA ARG A 188 -11.26 -10.32 8.51
C ARG A 188 -11.32 -9.75 9.91
N GLN A 189 -11.30 -10.62 10.92
CA GLN A 189 -11.40 -10.25 12.32
C GLN A 189 -10.15 -10.68 13.05
N THR A 190 -9.94 -10.12 14.24
CA THR A 190 -8.89 -10.52 15.15
C THR A 190 -9.47 -10.76 16.54
N GLN A 191 -8.90 -11.72 17.25
CA GLN A 191 -9.17 -11.95 18.65
C GLN A 191 -7.92 -11.67 19.47
N LEU A 192 -8.05 -10.87 20.52
CA LEU A 192 -6.98 -10.64 21.47
C LEU A 192 -6.92 -11.80 22.48
N ILE A 193 -5.75 -12.39 22.63
CA ILE A 193 -5.43 -13.42 23.64
C ILE A 193 -4.08 -13.03 24.25
N HIS A 194 -4.04 -12.74 25.55
CA HIS A 194 -2.83 -12.28 26.26
C HIS A 194 -2.11 -11.13 25.51
N ASP A 195 -2.86 -10.08 25.14
CA ASP A 195 -2.39 -8.88 24.42
C ASP A 195 -1.83 -9.13 23.01
N ARG A 196 -2.01 -10.33 22.46
CA ARG A 196 -1.69 -10.66 21.08
C ARG A 196 -2.96 -10.79 20.24
N ALA A 197 -2.91 -10.23 19.02
CA ALA A 197 -4.01 -10.30 18.07
C ALA A 197 -3.85 -11.53 17.16
N PHE A 198 -4.84 -12.42 17.19
CA PHE A 198 -4.88 -13.62 16.34
C PHE A 198 -5.96 -13.48 15.29
N PRO A 199 -5.66 -13.85 14.02
CA PRO A 199 -6.64 -13.85 12.95
C PRO A 199 -7.81 -14.78 13.24
N LEU A 200 -9.02 -14.27 13.05
CA LEU A 200 -10.28 -14.96 13.32
C LEU A 200 -11.24 -14.75 12.16
N ASP A 201 -11.96 -15.79 11.79
CA ASP A 201 -13.19 -15.67 10.98
C ASP A 201 -14.17 -16.79 11.33
N THR A 202 -15.34 -16.76 10.67
CA THR A 202 -16.43 -17.69 10.88
C THR A 202 -16.98 -18.11 9.52
N PHE A 203 -17.30 -19.38 9.38
CA PHE A 203 -18.04 -19.91 8.22
C PHE A 203 -19.23 -20.76 8.67
N ALA A 204 -20.27 -20.78 7.86
CA ALA A 204 -21.44 -21.61 8.07
C ALA A 204 -21.40 -22.85 7.17
N VAL A 205 -21.95 -23.94 7.65
CA VAL A 205 -22.21 -25.18 6.92
C VAL A 205 -23.72 -25.42 6.92
N PRO A 206 -24.46 -24.80 5.97
CA PRO A 206 -25.93 -24.79 6.00
C PRO A 206 -26.54 -26.18 6.03
N ALA A 207 -25.99 -27.11 5.24
CA ALA A 207 -26.47 -28.49 5.18
C ALA A 207 -26.41 -29.26 6.50
N ALA A 208 -25.53 -28.83 7.40
CA ALA A 208 -25.36 -29.41 8.73
C ALA A 208 -25.93 -28.54 9.87
N GLN A 209 -26.49 -27.36 9.53
CA GLN A 209 -26.91 -26.35 10.51
C GLN A 209 -25.83 -26.05 11.55
N ARG A 210 -24.62 -25.79 11.09
CA ARG A 210 -23.45 -25.50 11.93
C ARG A 210 -22.79 -24.22 11.49
N VAL A 211 -22.33 -23.49 12.49
CA VAL A 211 -21.44 -22.34 12.34
C VAL A 211 -20.11 -22.69 12.97
N VAL A 212 -19.03 -22.57 12.21
CA VAL A 212 -17.68 -22.90 12.66
C VAL A 212 -16.85 -21.64 12.72
N ARG A 213 -16.33 -21.36 13.89
CA ARG A 213 -15.37 -20.29 14.15
C ARG A 213 -13.98 -20.87 14.03
N ILE A 214 -13.12 -20.18 13.31
CA ILE A 214 -11.72 -20.57 13.08
C ILE A 214 -10.79 -19.48 13.59
N LEU A 215 -9.88 -19.86 14.48
CA LEU A 215 -8.85 -18.99 15.03
C LEU A 215 -7.48 -19.52 14.57
N TYR A 216 -6.73 -18.69 13.87
CA TYR A 216 -5.46 -19.05 13.22
C TYR A 216 -4.28 -18.76 14.12
N PHE A 217 -3.31 -19.69 14.15
CA PHE A 217 -2.02 -19.55 14.83
C PHE A 217 -0.89 -19.89 13.85
N THR A 218 0.13 -19.05 13.81
CA THR A 218 1.37 -19.38 13.12
C THR A 218 2.13 -20.47 13.88
N ALA A 219 3.10 -21.11 13.23
CA ALA A 219 3.99 -22.07 13.92
C ALA A 219 4.73 -21.41 15.10
N ALA A 220 5.11 -20.14 14.95
CA ALA A 220 5.76 -19.36 16.01
C ALA A 220 4.83 -19.10 17.21
N ASP A 221 3.55 -18.79 16.94
CA ASP A 221 2.55 -18.63 18.01
C ASP A 221 2.35 -19.94 18.78
N LEU A 222 2.19 -21.04 18.06
CA LEU A 222 2.05 -22.36 18.68
C LEU A 222 3.27 -22.75 19.53
N ALA A 223 4.47 -22.38 19.10
CA ALA A 223 5.69 -22.59 19.87
C ALA A 223 5.69 -21.81 21.21
N THR A 224 5.09 -20.61 21.24
CA THR A 224 5.00 -19.81 22.48
C THR A 224 3.99 -20.37 23.50
N PHE A 225 2.96 -21.08 23.04
CA PHE A 225 1.95 -21.70 23.90
C PHE A 225 2.29 -23.13 24.36
N ARG A 226 3.45 -23.62 23.97
CA ARG A 226 3.91 -24.96 24.30
C ARG A 226 4.19 -25.08 25.81
N HIS A 227 3.58 -26.08 26.47
CA HIS A 227 3.79 -26.38 27.89
C HIS A 227 5.05 -27.20 28.15
N ASP A 228 5.40 -28.07 27.19
CA ASP A 228 6.57 -28.93 27.28
C ASP A 228 7.72 -28.36 26.44
N ALA A 229 8.79 -27.95 27.10
CA ALA A 229 9.97 -27.39 26.48
C ALA A 229 10.75 -28.42 25.63
N ASP A 230 10.65 -29.70 25.99
CA ASP A 230 11.38 -30.80 25.34
C ASP A 230 10.65 -31.35 24.11
N ALA A 231 9.34 -31.03 23.95
CA ALA A 231 8.63 -31.41 22.73
C ALA A 231 9.18 -30.66 21.49
N PRO A 232 9.21 -31.26 20.30
CA PRO A 232 9.66 -30.58 19.08
C PRO A 232 8.79 -29.34 18.81
N ALA A 233 9.42 -28.24 18.39
CA ALA A 233 8.69 -27.02 18.05
C ALA A 233 7.75 -27.30 16.86
N PRO A 234 6.51 -26.77 16.90
CA PRO A 234 5.62 -26.85 15.75
C PRO A 234 6.26 -26.21 14.52
N THR A 235 6.28 -26.92 13.41
CA THR A 235 6.82 -26.42 12.14
C THR A 235 5.72 -25.91 11.20
N GLU A 236 4.47 -26.29 11.49
CA GLU A 236 3.31 -25.94 10.68
C GLU A 236 2.33 -25.06 11.49
N PRO A 237 1.59 -24.16 10.80
CA PRO A 237 0.52 -23.41 11.45
C PRO A 237 -0.64 -24.33 11.85
N GLY A 238 -1.45 -23.87 12.80
CA GLY A 238 -2.63 -24.58 13.26
C GLY A 238 -3.81 -23.65 13.48
N ALA A 239 -4.97 -24.22 13.70
CA ALA A 239 -6.19 -23.50 14.03
C ALA A 239 -6.95 -24.14 15.17
N ILE A 240 -7.59 -23.32 15.99
CA ILE A 240 -8.65 -23.77 16.88
C ILE A 240 -9.97 -23.61 16.15
N LEU A 241 -10.71 -24.70 16.06
CA LEU A 241 -12.05 -24.75 15.50
C LEU A 241 -13.07 -24.87 16.64
N SER A 242 -14.12 -24.03 16.59
CA SER A 242 -15.25 -24.11 17.52
C SER A 242 -16.54 -24.18 16.70
N ALA A 243 -17.27 -25.27 16.83
CA ALA A 243 -18.57 -25.46 16.17
C ALA A 243 -19.72 -25.13 17.12
N SER A 244 -20.72 -24.40 16.61
CA SER A 244 -22.00 -24.16 17.27
C SER A 244 -23.15 -24.52 16.32
N ASP A 245 -24.33 -24.74 16.87
CA ASP A 245 -25.55 -24.82 16.07
C ASP A 245 -26.14 -23.43 15.80
N ASP A 246 -27.24 -23.38 15.04
CA ASP A 246 -27.92 -22.13 14.69
C ASP A 246 -28.50 -21.39 15.91
N ALA A 247 -28.72 -22.10 17.03
CA ALA A 247 -29.14 -21.51 18.30
C ALA A 247 -27.96 -20.97 19.12
N GLY A 248 -26.73 -21.11 18.62
CA GLY A 248 -25.50 -20.67 19.30
C GLY A 248 -24.98 -21.66 20.36
N ALA A 249 -25.61 -22.81 20.54
CA ALA A 249 -25.12 -23.83 21.48
C ALA A 249 -23.84 -24.47 20.93
N GLN A 250 -22.79 -24.48 21.75
CA GLN A 250 -21.50 -25.08 21.39
C GLN A 250 -21.61 -26.59 21.21
N ARG A 251 -21.13 -27.11 20.09
CA ARG A 251 -21.15 -28.51 19.70
C ARG A 251 -19.76 -29.17 19.70
N GLY A 252 -18.73 -28.40 19.93
CA GLY A 252 -17.38 -28.90 20.11
C GLY A 252 -16.32 -27.81 19.89
N ILE A 253 -15.13 -28.11 20.40
CA ILE A 253 -13.89 -27.38 20.14
C ILE A 253 -12.81 -28.42 19.82
N THR A 254 -12.00 -28.15 18.80
CA THR A 254 -10.86 -28.99 18.46
C THR A 254 -9.70 -28.14 17.93
N MET A 255 -8.50 -28.69 17.98
CA MET A 255 -7.34 -28.10 17.34
C MET A 255 -7.04 -28.87 16.05
N ALA A 256 -6.85 -28.16 14.95
CA ALA A 256 -6.50 -28.71 13.65
C ALA A 256 -5.09 -28.24 13.24
N ALA A 257 -4.21 -29.17 12.95
CA ALA A 257 -2.96 -28.85 12.25
C ALA A 257 -3.26 -28.59 10.77
N SER A 258 -2.49 -27.71 10.12
CA SER A 258 -2.69 -27.39 8.72
C SER A 258 -2.65 -28.63 7.83
N GLY A 259 -3.64 -28.77 6.93
CA GLY A 259 -3.75 -29.89 6.00
C GLY A 259 -4.24 -31.21 6.63
N ARG A 260 -4.47 -31.26 7.94
CA ARG A 260 -4.99 -32.45 8.61
C ARG A 260 -6.48 -32.34 8.90
N GLU A 261 -7.17 -33.48 8.84
CA GLU A 261 -8.57 -33.59 9.17
C GLU A 261 -8.77 -33.56 10.69
N ALA A 262 -9.77 -32.81 11.13
CA ALA A 262 -10.22 -32.74 12.51
C ALA A 262 -11.72 -32.96 12.57
N ALA A 263 -12.18 -33.80 13.53
CA ALA A 263 -13.59 -34.04 13.76
C ALA A 263 -14.14 -33.00 14.77
N ILE A 264 -15.27 -32.36 14.44
CA ILE A 264 -15.92 -31.37 15.28
C ILE A 264 -17.42 -31.27 15.02
N GLY A 265 -18.23 -31.45 16.06
CA GLY A 265 -19.69 -31.25 16.00
C GLY A 265 -20.42 -32.08 14.94
N GLY A 266 -19.96 -33.30 14.63
CA GLY A 266 -20.46 -34.16 13.58
C GLY A 266 -19.98 -33.79 12.17
N LEU A 267 -18.90 -33.02 12.07
CA LEU A 267 -18.24 -32.61 10.84
C LEU A 267 -16.80 -33.10 10.84
N HIS A 268 -16.30 -33.43 9.66
CA HIS A 268 -14.88 -33.68 9.37
C HIS A 268 -14.34 -32.46 8.59
N VAL A 269 -13.48 -31.69 9.23
CA VAL A 269 -12.98 -30.42 8.71
C VAL A 269 -11.49 -30.52 8.46
N THR A 270 -11.08 -30.31 7.22
CA THR A 270 -9.66 -30.12 6.84
C THR A 270 -9.42 -28.65 6.56
N VAL A 271 -8.45 -28.07 7.27
CA VAL A 271 -8.07 -26.65 7.13
C VAL A 271 -6.63 -26.59 6.64
N THR A 272 -6.42 -26.07 5.46
CA THR A 272 -5.07 -25.75 4.96
C THR A 272 -4.82 -24.26 5.15
N LEU A 273 -3.86 -23.93 6.01
CA LEU A 273 -3.57 -22.56 6.48
C LEU A 273 -2.43 -21.96 5.67
N GLY A 274 -2.49 -20.66 5.45
CA GLY A 274 -1.46 -19.90 4.74
C GLY A 274 -1.88 -18.46 4.51
N THR A 275 -1.58 -17.93 3.33
CA THR A 275 -1.89 -16.54 2.97
C THR A 275 -2.54 -16.45 1.60
N TYR A 276 -3.30 -15.37 1.41
CA TYR A 276 -3.90 -15.01 0.13
C TYR A 276 -3.74 -13.49 -0.08
N PRO A 277 -3.43 -13.04 -1.31
CA PRO A 277 -3.23 -11.63 -1.57
C PRO A 277 -4.56 -10.86 -1.51
N VAL A 278 -4.52 -9.69 -0.93
CA VAL A 278 -5.55 -8.66 -1.04
C VAL A 278 -4.99 -7.49 -1.82
N LEU A 279 -5.85 -6.85 -2.62
CA LEU A 279 -5.44 -5.70 -3.41
C LEU A 279 -5.51 -4.44 -2.56
N GLN A 280 -4.40 -3.74 -2.49
CA GLN A 280 -4.31 -2.40 -1.94
C GLN A 280 -4.25 -1.40 -3.08
N VAL A 281 -5.11 -0.40 -3.04
CA VAL A 281 -5.12 0.71 -3.99
C VAL A 281 -4.88 1.99 -3.22
N ALA A 282 -3.74 2.62 -3.48
CA ALA A 282 -3.39 3.89 -2.88
C ALA A 282 -3.58 5.01 -3.90
N SER A 283 -4.44 5.97 -3.60
CA SER A 283 -4.52 7.23 -4.35
C SER A 283 -3.37 8.11 -3.92
N ALA A 284 -2.37 8.24 -4.77
CA ALA A 284 -1.14 8.98 -4.47
C ALA A 284 -0.77 9.89 -5.64
N PRO A 285 -1.41 11.06 -5.80
CA PRO A 285 -1.01 12.04 -6.79
C PRO A 285 0.34 12.70 -6.46
N GLN A 286 0.77 12.65 -5.20
CA GLN A 286 1.97 13.33 -4.72
C GLN A 286 3.26 12.93 -5.45
N PRO A 287 3.56 11.65 -5.76
CA PRO A 287 4.76 11.27 -6.53
C PRO A 287 4.81 11.91 -7.91
N PHE A 288 3.67 12.09 -8.58
CA PHE A 288 3.63 12.73 -9.91
C PHE A 288 3.88 14.23 -9.81
N VAL A 289 3.36 14.89 -8.77
CA VAL A 289 3.64 16.30 -8.47
C VAL A 289 5.12 16.47 -8.14
N ALA A 290 5.71 15.57 -7.33
CA ALA A 290 7.12 15.57 -7.00
C ALA A 290 8.00 15.39 -8.24
N LEU A 291 7.67 14.43 -9.13
CA LEU A 291 8.41 14.20 -10.37
C LEU A 291 8.32 15.41 -11.31
N GLY A 292 7.13 15.97 -11.51
CA GLY A 292 6.94 17.18 -12.32
C GLY A 292 7.71 18.38 -11.76
N GLY A 293 7.68 18.55 -10.44
CA GLY A 293 8.44 19.58 -9.73
C GLY A 293 9.96 19.40 -9.89
N LEU A 294 10.45 18.17 -9.76
CA LEU A 294 11.86 17.84 -9.95
C LEU A 294 12.32 18.13 -11.39
N LEU A 295 11.54 17.74 -12.39
CA LEU A 295 11.85 18.05 -13.79
C LEU A 295 11.90 19.56 -14.02
N LEU A 296 10.92 20.29 -13.50
CA LEU A 296 10.92 21.76 -13.60
C LEU A 296 12.14 22.38 -12.90
N PHE A 297 12.51 21.90 -11.71
CA PHE A 297 13.70 22.37 -10.99
C PHE A 297 14.97 22.15 -11.80
N VAL A 298 15.18 20.95 -12.34
CA VAL A 298 16.39 20.63 -13.13
C VAL A 298 16.43 21.43 -14.43
N LEU A 299 15.34 21.45 -15.19
CA LEU A 299 15.33 22.15 -16.49
C LEU A 299 15.45 23.66 -16.34
N ALA A 300 14.70 24.27 -15.43
CA ALA A 300 14.78 25.71 -15.17
C ALA A 300 16.09 26.10 -14.50
N GLY A 301 16.65 25.26 -13.63
CA GLY A 301 17.97 25.44 -13.02
C GLY A 301 19.09 25.42 -14.07
N ALA A 302 19.10 24.41 -14.94
CA ALA A 302 20.03 24.32 -16.07
C ALA A 302 19.92 25.53 -17.00
N TRP A 303 18.67 25.95 -17.30
CA TRP A 303 18.45 27.15 -18.12
C TRP A 303 18.93 28.44 -17.44
N ALA A 304 18.84 28.56 -16.12
CA ALA A 304 19.37 29.71 -15.38
C ALA A 304 20.90 29.82 -15.40
N LEU A 305 21.62 28.72 -15.69
CA LEU A 305 23.07 28.69 -15.84
C LEU A 305 23.54 29.18 -17.22
N VAL A 306 22.65 29.18 -18.22
CA VAL A 306 23.00 29.65 -19.58
C VAL A 306 23.22 31.16 -19.54
N PRO A 307 24.42 31.64 -19.92
CA PRO A 307 24.69 33.07 -19.93
C PRO A 307 23.83 33.79 -20.96
N GLU A 308 23.22 34.90 -20.58
CA GLU A 308 22.53 35.77 -21.50
C GLU A 308 23.57 36.39 -22.47
N LYS A 309 23.39 36.22 -23.77
CA LYS A 309 24.11 37.03 -24.74
C LYS A 309 23.80 38.49 -24.43
N ARG A 310 24.79 39.22 -23.89
CA ARG A 310 24.69 40.67 -23.80
C ARG A 310 24.46 41.18 -25.22
N SER A 311 23.29 41.75 -25.49
CA SER A 311 23.08 42.59 -26.68
C SER A 311 24.16 43.67 -26.62
N GLN A 312 25.13 43.60 -27.54
CA GLN A 312 26.06 44.69 -27.70
C GLN A 312 25.21 45.96 -27.90
N PRO A 313 25.50 47.03 -27.10
CA PRO A 313 24.87 48.31 -27.41
C PRO A 313 25.21 48.65 -28.84
N ASP A 314 24.18 48.96 -29.60
CA ASP A 314 24.28 49.41 -31.01
C ASP A 314 25.11 50.68 -31.02
N VAL A 315 26.40 50.55 -31.34
CA VAL A 315 27.30 51.70 -31.54
C VAL A 315 26.98 52.19 -32.95
N SER A 316 25.78 52.72 -33.14
CA SER A 316 25.39 53.39 -34.36
C SER A 316 25.69 54.87 -34.24
N SER A 317 26.70 55.25 -35.01
CA SER A 317 26.90 56.49 -35.75
C SER A 317 27.46 57.70 -34.95
N PRO A 318 28.68 58.12 -35.29
CA PRO A 318 29.05 59.48 -35.06
C PRO A 318 28.31 60.38 -36.04
N SER A 319 27.46 61.26 -35.53
CA SER A 319 26.90 62.38 -36.28
C SER A 319 28.03 63.31 -36.74
N TYR A 320 28.45 63.21 -37.98
CA TYR A 320 29.21 64.24 -38.65
C TYR A 320 28.34 65.46 -38.80
N SER A 321 28.50 66.49 -37.95
CA SER A 321 28.07 67.85 -38.25
C SER A 321 29.06 68.45 -39.17
N GLN A 322 28.69 68.64 -40.45
CA GLN A 322 29.38 69.54 -41.32
C GLN A 322 28.87 70.96 -41.06
N SER A 323 29.77 71.83 -40.73
CA SER A 323 29.68 73.29 -40.74
C SER A 323 29.83 73.79 -42.16
#